data_3ce6207711e99d47426298976062ef9e
#
_entry.id   3ce6207711e99d47426298976062ef9e
#
_cell.length_a   1.000
_cell.length_b   1.000
_cell.length_c   1.000
_cell.angle_alpha   90.00
_cell.angle_beta   90.00
_cell.angle_gamma   90.00
#
_symmetry.space_group_name_H-M   'P 1'
#
loop_
_entity.id
_entity.type
_entity.pdbx_description
1 polymer ?
#
loop_
_entity_poly.entity_id
_entity_poly.type
_entity_poly.pdbx_seq_one_letter_code
_entity_poly.pdbx_strand_id
1 'polypeptide(L)'
;MAKIVFIGAGSFGFTRGLVRDILTYPLLKGAEIALVDINRERLNFARRACEKIVAMGNYPAKVTATTDRREVLKGANAVCVTILCGRTSVWGHDILIPKKYGIDINVGGTRGPSGIFRALRTIPTMLEICRDMEQLCPQAIMLNYT
;
A
#
# COMPACT_ATOMS: atom_id res chain seq x y z
N MET A 1 -7.37 1.43 -20.73
CA MET A 1 -7.97 1.10 -19.42
C MET A 1 -6.92 1.37 -18.37
N ALA A 2 -7.25 2.14 -17.35
CA ALA A 2 -6.28 2.48 -16.29
C ALA A 2 -5.94 1.23 -15.46
N LYS A 3 -4.67 1.08 -15.11
CA LYS A 3 -4.17 0.03 -14.22
C LYS A 3 -3.62 0.68 -12.95
N ILE A 4 -4.16 0.29 -11.80
CA ILE A 4 -3.77 0.81 -10.49
C ILE A 4 -3.27 -0.34 -9.63
N VAL A 5 -2.03 -0.25 -9.20
CA VAL A 5 -1.37 -1.26 -8.37
C VAL A 5 -1.37 -0.81 -6.92
N PHE A 6 -1.78 -1.68 -6.01
CA PHE A 6 -1.73 -1.46 -4.57
C PHE A 6 -0.64 -2.34 -3.95
N ILE A 7 0.42 -1.74 -3.43
CA ILE A 7 1.49 -2.43 -2.71
C ILE A 7 1.26 -2.26 -1.21
N GLY A 8 1.13 -3.38 -0.49
CA GLY A 8 0.67 -3.41 0.88
C GLY A 8 -0.86 -3.54 1.00
N ALA A 9 -1.48 -4.20 0.01
CA ALA A 9 -2.93 -4.34 -0.10
C ALA A 9 -3.57 -5.05 1.10
N GLY A 10 -2.80 -5.79 1.90
CA GLY A 10 -3.24 -6.33 3.19
C GLY A 10 -3.56 -5.28 4.25
N SER A 11 -3.25 -4.00 4.00
CA SER A 11 -3.76 -2.85 4.75
C SER A 11 -5.24 -2.63 4.41
N PHE A 12 -6.07 -3.54 4.91
CA PHE A 12 -7.46 -3.75 4.48
C PHE A 12 -8.31 -2.48 4.48
N GLY A 13 -8.20 -1.66 5.53
CA GLY A 13 -8.99 -0.42 5.65
C GLY A 13 -8.71 0.55 4.50
N PHE A 14 -7.44 0.78 4.19
CA PHE A 14 -7.02 1.63 3.08
C PHE A 14 -7.41 1.04 1.73
N THR A 15 -7.04 -0.21 1.47
CA THR A 15 -7.31 -0.87 0.18
C THR A 15 -8.79 -0.88 -0.15
N ARG A 16 -9.64 -1.30 0.79
CA ARG A 16 -11.09 -1.32 0.60
C ARG A 16 -11.66 0.07 0.34
N GLY A 17 -11.24 1.05 1.14
CA GLY A 17 -11.72 2.44 1.03
C GLY A 17 -11.33 3.05 -0.31
N LEU A 18 -10.05 3.01 -0.64
CA LEU A 18 -9.53 3.60 -1.88
C LEU A 18 -10.08 2.93 -3.13
N VAL A 19 -10.19 1.59 -3.18
CA VAL A 19 -10.78 0.89 -4.32
C VAL A 19 -12.24 1.27 -4.51
N ARG A 20 -13.02 1.34 -3.44
CA ARG A 20 -14.41 1.81 -3.51
C ARG A 20 -14.48 3.21 -4.09
N ASP A 21 -13.68 4.13 -3.57
CA ASP A 21 -13.72 5.53 -3.97
C ASP A 21 -13.23 5.71 -5.42
N ILE A 22 -12.16 5.04 -5.83
CA ILE A 22 -11.65 5.04 -7.22
C ILE A 22 -12.73 4.59 -8.22
N LEU A 23 -13.44 3.51 -7.94
CA LEU A 23 -14.44 2.95 -8.84
C LEU A 23 -15.71 3.81 -8.96
N THR A 24 -15.91 4.80 -8.06
CA THR A 24 -17.01 5.77 -8.24
C THR A 24 -16.74 6.80 -9.34
N TYR A 25 -15.48 7.02 -9.71
CA TYR A 25 -15.13 7.95 -10.77
C TYR A 25 -15.45 7.37 -12.15
N PRO A 26 -16.21 8.08 -13.00
CA PRO A 26 -16.65 7.55 -14.30
C PRO A 26 -15.53 7.02 -15.18
N LEU A 27 -14.38 7.70 -15.21
CA LEU A 27 -13.20 7.32 -16.02
C LEU A 27 -12.45 6.11 -15.47
N LEU A 28 -12.67 5.74 -14.20
CA LEU A 28 -11.94 4.67 -13.51
C LEU A 28 -12.83 3.46 -13.21
N LYS A 29 -14.11 3.50 -13.54
CA LYS A 29 -15.06 2.39 -13.29
C LYS A 29 -14.61 1.03 -13.86
N GLY A 30 -13.86 1.04 -14.96
CA GLY A 30 -13.33 -0.16 -15.61
C GLY A 30 -11.86 -0.41 -15.32
N ALA A 31 -11.27 0.22 -14.31
CA ALA A 31 -9.85 0.06 -14.02
C ALA A 31 -9.46 -1.39 -13.67
N GLU A 32 -8.24 -1.77 -14.04
CA GLU A 32 -7.60 -2.96 -13.48
C GLU A 32 -7.02 -2.59 -12.11
N ILE A 33 -7.48 -3.26 -11.07
CA ILE A 33 -7.00 -3.14 -9.69
C ILE A 33 -6.09 -4.33 -9.39
N ALA A 34 -4.78 -4.10 -9.30
CA ALA A 34 -3.81 -5.14 -9.01
C ALA A 34 -3.35 -5.02 -7.55
N LEU A 35 -3.62 -6.03 -6.75
CA LEU A 35 -3.33 -6.07 -5.32
C LEU A 35 -2.04 -6.85 -5.06
N VAL A 36 -1.13 -6.26 -4.28
CA VAL A 36 0.14 -6.89 -3.90
C VAL A 36 0.32 -6.84 -2.39
N ASP A 37 0.60 -7.97 -1.78
CA ASP A 37 1.00 -8.05 -0.38
C ASP A 37 1.88 -9.28 -0.14
N ILE A 38 2.89 -9.14 0.69
CA ILE A 38 3.78 -10.26 1.08
C ILE A 38 3.05 -11.31 1.95
N ASN A 39 1.97 -10.91 2.62
CA ASN A 39 1.14 -11.82 3.40
C ASN A 39 -0.03 -12.31 2.56
N ARG A 40 0.04 -13.56 2.14
CA ARG A 40 -0.95 -14.21 1.27
C ARG A 40 -2.36 -14.25 1.87
N GLU A 41 -2.48 -14.44 3.17
CA GLU A 41 -3.79 -14.51 3.84
C GLU A 41 -4.49 -13.15 3.81
N ARG A 42 -3.77 -12.07 4.22
CA ARG A 42 -4.27 -10.70 4.16
C ARG A 42 -4.61 -10.28 2.73
N LEU A 43 -3.75 -10.65 1.77
CA LEU A 43 -3.96 -10.39 0.35
C LEU A 43 -5.26 -11.04 -0.14
N ASN A 44 -5.49 -12.31 0.17
CA ASN A 44 -6.69 -13.02 -0.23
C ASN A 44 -7.95 -12.41 0.38
N PHE A 45 -7.87 -11.94 1.63
CA PHE A 45 -8.98 -11.26 2.29
C PHE A 45 -9.30 -9.93 1.59
N ALA A 46 -8.28 -9.11 1.31
CA ALA A 46 -8.43 -7.85 0.58
C ALA A 46 -8.98 -8.07 -0.84
N ARG A 47 -8.48 -9.08 -1.56
CA ARG A 47 -8.96 -9.44 -2.90
C ARG A 47 -10.46 -9.74 -2.90
N ARG A 48 -10.93 -10.63 -2.02
CA ARG A 48 -12.37 -10.97 -1.92
C ARG A 48 -13.24 -9.75 -1.61
N ALA A 49 -12.75 -8.83 -0.77
CA ALA A 49 -13.48 -7.61 -0.47
C ALA A 49 -13.57 -6.67 -1.68
N CYS A 50 -12.47 -6.52 -2.43
CA CYS A 50 -12.47 -5.71 -3.66
C CYS A 50 -13.35 -6.33 -4.75
N GLU A 51 -13.30 -7.66 -4.93
CA GLU A 51 -14.21 -8.38 -5.85
C GLU A 51 -15.69 -8.16 -5.47
N LYS A 52 -16.00 -8.16 -4.16
CA LYS A 52 -17.36 -7.85 -3.69
C LYS A 52 -17.77 -6.41 -3.99
N ILE A 53 -16.87 -5.42 -3.84
CA ILE A 53 -17.13 -4.03 -4.22
C ILE A 53 -17.45 -3.93 -5.72
N VAL A 54 -16.64 -4.58 -6.56
CA VAL A 54 -16.84 -4.62 -8.01
C VAL A 54 -18.21 -5.20 -8.35
N ALA A 55 -18.57 -6.34 -7.76
CA ALA A 55 -19.85 -7.01 -8.01
C ALA A 55 -21.04 -6.16 -7.53
N MET A 56 -20.98 -5.59 -6.32
CA MET A 56 -22.08 -4.78 -5.77
C MET A 56 -22.33 -3.49 -6.55
N GLY A 57 -21.26 -2.89 -7.10
CA GLY A 57 -21.35 -1.66 -7.89
C GLY A 57 -21.59 -1.90 -9.38
N ASN A 58 -21.67 -3.17 -9.83
CA ASN A 58 -21.71 -3.55 -11.25
C ASN A 58 -20.61 -2.85 -12.06
N TYR A 59 -19.41 -2.72 -11.49
CA TYR A 59 -18.29 -2.09 -12.16
C TYR A 59 -17.64 -3.06 -13.17
N PRO A 60 -17.27 -2.61 -14.38
CA PRO A 60 -16.55 -3.42 -15.35
C PRO A 60 -15.04 -3.54 -14.99
N ALA A 61 -14.70 -3.38 -13.73
CA ALA A 61 -13.34 -3.43 -13.22
C ALA A 61 -12.86 -4.87 -13.04
N LYS A 62 -11.54 -5.07 -13.18
CA LYS A 62 -10.88 -6.35 -12.93
C LYS A 62 -10.03 -6.25 -11.66
N VAL A 63 -10.09 -7.28 -10.82
CA VAL A 63 -9.25 -7.40 -9.63
C VAL A 63 -8.29 -8.57 -9.81
N THR A 64 -6.99 -8.30 -9.63
CA THR A 64 -5.93 -9.32 -9.64
C THR A 64 -5.14 -9.25 -8.33
N ALA A 65 -4.46 -10.33 -7.94
CA ALA A 65 -3.67 -10.36 -6.72
C ALA A 65 -2.45 -11.26 -6.85
N THR A 66 -1.30 -10.78 -6.40
CA THR A 66 -0.04 -11.53 -6.38
C THR A 66 0.81 -11.14 -5.17
N THR A 67 1.74 -12.00 -4.77
CA THR A 67 2.73 -11.70 -3.74
C THR A 67 4.00 -11.07 -4.31
N ASP A 68 4.16 -11.05 -5.63
CA ASP A 68 5.29 -10.42 -6.32
C ASP A 68 4.82 -9.18 -7.09
N ARG A 69 5.25 -8.00 -6.64
CA ARG A 69 4.92 -6.72 -7.28
C ARG A 69 5.41 -6.60 -8.71
N ARG A 70 6.51 -7.29 -9.06
CA ARG A 70 7.10 -7.20 -10.41
C ARG A 70 6.19 -7.80 -11.48
N GLU A 71 5.35 -8.78 -11.13
CA GLU A 71 4.40 -9.40 -12.06
C GLU A 71 3.32 -8.42 -12.56
N VAL A 72 3.00 -7.39 -11.76
CA VAL A 72 1.85 -6.52 -12.04
C VAL A 72 2.22 -5.06 -12.32
N LEU A 73 3.47 -4.64 -12.07
CA LEU A 73 3.89 -3.25 -12.30
C LEU A 73 3.88 -2.84 -13.77
N LYS A 74 4.16 -3.77 -14.70
CA LYS A 74 4.16 -3.46 -16.13
C LYS A 74 2.79 -2.91 -16.57
N GLY A 75 2.83 -1.72 -17.17
CA GLY A 75 1.64 -1.04 -17.67
C GLY A 75 0.80 -0.34 -16.58
N ALA A 76 1.29 -0.24 -15.35
CA ALA A 76 0.64 0.54 -14.32
C ALA A 76 0.61 2.04 -14.67
N ASN A 77 -0.51 2.70 -14.37
CA ASN A 77 -0.67 4.15 -14.46
C ASN A 77 -0.45 4.81 -13.08
N ALA A 78 -0.80 4.09 -12.01
CA ALA A 78 -0.56 4.54 -10.65
C ALA A 78 -0.18 3.35 -9.75
N VAL A 79 0.70 3.62 -8.79
CA VAL A 79 1.11 2.66 -7.75
C VAL A 79 0.84 3.30 -6.39
N CYS A 80 -0.11 2.73 -5.66
CA CYS A 80 -0.49 3.16 -4.33
C CYS A 80 0.24 2.29 -3.30
N VAL A 81 1.06 2.90 -2.45
CA VAL A 81 1.85 2.20 -1.44
C VAL A 81 1.27 2.43 -0.06
N THR A 82 0.90 1.34 0.63
CA THR A 82 0.29 1.34 1.96
C THR A 82 0.98 0.33 2.89
N ILE A 83 2.31 0.21 2.76
CA ILE A 83 3.10 -0.75 3.53
C ILE A 83 3.32 -0.29 4.97
N LEU A 84 3.54 -1.26 5.84
CA LEU A 84 4.05 -1.04 7.19
C LEU A 84 5.27 -1.95 7.39
N CYS A 85 6.46 -1.37 7.29
CA CYS A 85 7.70 -2.09 7.56
C CYS A 85 7.86 -2.34 9.06
N GLY A 86 8.03 -3.59 9.43
CA GLY A 86 7.89 -4.06 10.79
C GLY A 86 6.42 -4.29 11.15
N ARG A 87 6.19 -4.97 12.24
CA ARG A 87 4.83 -5.17 12.76
C ARG A 87 4.48 -4.03 13.72
N THR A 88 3.20 -3.90 14.07
CA THR A 88 2.75 -2.93 15.09
C THR A 88 3.48 -3.07 16.43
N SER A 89 3.96 -4.29 16.77
CA SER A 89 4.80 -4.52 17.96
C SER A 89 6.11 -3.73 17.93
N VAL A 90 6.65 -3.43 16.77
CA VAL A 90 7.88 -2.65 16.62
C VAL A 90 7.66 -1.19 17.03
N TRP A 91 6.46 -0.66 16.88
CA TRP A 91 6.13 0.71 17.34
C TRP A 91 6.32 0.90 18.83
N GLY A 92 6.12 -0.16 19.63
CA GLY A 92 6.42 -0.11 21.06
C GLY A 92 7.87 0.30 21.31
N HIS A 93 8.81 -0.23 20.56
CA HIS A 93 10.23 0.13 20.66
C HIS A 93 10.50 1.58 20.23
N ASP A 94 9.82 2.04 19.17
CA ASP A 94 9.96 3.42 18.68
C ASP A 94 9.52 4.47 19.71
N ILE A 95 8.64 4.11 20.64
CA ILE A 95 8.15 4.96 21.71
C ILE A 95 8.97 4.76 23.00
N LEU A 96 9.19 3.51 23.41
CA LEU A 96 9.80 3.19 24.69
C LEU A 96 11.30 3.50 24.74
N ILE A 97 12.01 3.41 23.59
CA ILE A 97 13.44 3.74 23.55
C ILE A 97 13.65 5.24 23.77
N PRO A 98 13.02 6.17 23.03
CA PRO A 98 13.14 7.61 23.30
C PRO A 98 12.72 8.03 24.72
N LYS A 99 11.72 7.36 25.26
CA LYS A 99 11.23 7.62 26.62
C LYS A 99 12.32 7.40 27.68
N LYS A 100 13.25 6.44 27.50
CA LYS A 100 14.39 6.23 28.39
C LYS A 100 15.35 7.42 28.41
N TYR A 101 15.31 8.28 27.41
CA TYR A 101 16.13 9.49 27.28
C TYR A 101 15.32 10.77 27.55
N GLY A 102 14.19 10.66 28.22
CA GLY A 102 13.36 11.82 28.60
C GLY A 102 12.48 12.37 27.48
N ILE A 103 12.40 11.68 26.33
CA ILE A 103 11.54 12.09 25.21
C ILE A 103 10.24 11.30 25.29
N ASP A 104 9.22 11.92 25.88
CA ASP A 104 7.88 11.32 25.97
C ASP A 104 7.02 11.77 24.78
N ILE A 105 6.75 10.82 23.88
CA ILE A 105 5.99 11.06 22.65
C ILE A 105 4.79 10.14 22.60
N ASN A 106 3.65 10.70 22.17
CA ASN A 106 2.39 9.94 22.09
C ASN A 106 2.36 9.03 20.84
N VAL A 107 2.48 9.61 19.64
CA VAL A 107 2.36 8.89 18.36
C VAL A 107 3.51 9.25 17.43
N GLY A 108 4.68 9.33 17.70
CA GLY A 108 5.80 9.85 16.90
C GLY A 108 6.05 9.22 15.53
N GLY A 109 5.00 8.87 14.79
CA GLY A 109 5.13 8.15 13.51
C GLY A 109 5.73 8.96 12.36
N THR A 110 5.71 10.30 12.42
CA THR A 110 6.12 11.19 11.32
C THR A 110 7.25 12.15 11.67
N ARG A 111 7.49 12.41 12.93
CA ARG A 111 8.52 13.35 13.40
C ARG A 111 9.23 12.82 14.65
N GLY A 112 10.39 13.40 14.95
CA GLY A 112 11.19 13.05 16.12
C GLY A 112 11.85 11.66 16.02
N PRO A 113 12.38 11.13 17.12
CA PRO A 113 13.11 9.87 17.14
C PRO A 113 12.30 8.68 16.60
N SER A 114 11.02 8.59 16.95
CA SER A 114 10.14 7.50 16.46
C SER A 114 9.93 7.57 14.95
N GLY A 115 9.78 8.78 14.39
CA GLY A 115 9.70 8.99 12.95
C GLY A 115 10.99 8.57 12.24
N ILE A 116 12.16 8.84 12.85
CA ILE A 116 13.46 8.42 12.33
C ILE A 116 13.56 6.89 12.32
N PHE A 117 13.21 6.21 13.40
CA PHE A 117 13.21 4.74 13.46
C PHE A 117 12.30 4.12 12.41
N ARG A 118 11.10 4.68 12.23
CA ARG A 118 10.17 4.25 11.18
C ARG A 118 10.75 4.48 9.80
N ALA A 119 11.36 5.64 9.54
CA ALA A 119 11.98 5.98 8.26
C ALA A 119 13.12 5.02 7.93
N LEU A 120 14.01 4.73 8.86
CA LEU A 120 15.12 3.80 8.67
C LEU A 120 14.67 2.39 8.27
N ARG A 121 13.51 1.95 8.71
CA ARG A 121 12.92 0.66 8.30
C ARG A 121 12.20 0.72 6.97
N THR A 122 11.57 1.85 6.67
CA THR A 122 10.64 1.96 5.53
C THR A 122 11.35 2.41 4.25
N ILE A 123 12.29 3.35 4.36
CA ILE A 123 12.99 3.91 3.19
C ILE A 123 13.67 2.84 2.33
N PRO A 124 14.40 1.85 2.86
CA PRO A 124 15.02 0.81 2.02
C PRO A 124 13.99 0.09 1.13
N THR A 125 12.86 -0.32 1.71
CA THR A 125 11.79 -0.99 0.95
C THR A 125 11.15 -0.04 -0.08
N MET A 126 10.96 1.23 0.27
CA MET A 126 10.44 2.23 -0.67
C MET A 126 11.38 2.44 -1.86
N LEU A 127 12.70 2.49 -1.61
CA LEU A 127 13.69 2.60 -2.68
C LEU A 127 13.68 1.38 -3.61
N GLU A 128 13.49 0.18 -3.08
CA GLU A 128 13.33 -1.03 -3.90
C GLU A 128 12.06 -0.94 -4.79
N ILE A 129 10.95 -0.47 -4.23
CA ILE A 129 9.72 -0.25 -5.00
C ILE A 129 9.95 0.78 -6.09
N CYS A 130 10.62 1.90 -5.79
CA CYS A 130 10.94 2.92 -6.79
C CYS A 130 11.80 2.37 -7.92
N ARG A 131 12.85 1.58 -7.62
CA ARG A 131 13.70 0.95 -8.64
C ARG A 131 12.91 0.00 -9.54
N ASP A 132 12.01 -0.79 -8.97
CA ASP A 132 11.13 -1.66 -9.76
C ASP A 132 10.18 -0.84 -10.64
N MET A 133 9.66 0.28 -10.14
CA MET A 133 8.81 1.18 -10.93
C MET A 133 9.58 1.86 -12.06
N GLU A 134 10.79 2.33 -11.83
CA GLU A 134 11.67 2.91 -12.86
C GLU A 134 11.91 1.93 -14.02
N GLN A 135 12.05 0.64 -13.70
CA GLN A 135 12.28 -0.40 -14.71
C GLN A 135 11.00 -0.84 -15.44
N LEU A 136 9.88 -0.97 -14.73
CA LEU A 136 8.70 -1.67 -15.22
C LEU A 136 7.53 -0.74 -15.59
N CYS A 137 7.45 0.45 -14.98
CA CYS A 137 6.38 1.43 -15.22
C CYS A 137 6.86 2.87 -14.97
N PRO A 138 7.88 3.37 -15.69
CA PRO A 138 8.51 4.67 -15.43
C PRO A 138 7.56 5.86 -15.60
N GLN A 139 6.42 5.68 -16.23
CA GLN A 139 5.39 6.72 -16.40
C GLN A 139 4.30 6.67 -15.31
N ALA A 140 4.35 5.69 -14.40
CA ALA A 140 3.36 5.57 -13.34
C ALA A 140 3.58 6.61 -12.24
N ILE A 141 2.49 7.13 -11.69
CA ILE A 141 2.53 8.01 -10.52
C ILE A 141 2.59 7.14 -9.26
N MET A 142 3.52 7.44 -8.35
CA MET A 142 3.52 6.84 -7.01
C MET A 142 2.67 7.69 -6.05
N LEU A 143 1.73 7.04 -5.37
CA LEU A 143 0.92 7.60 -4.30
C LEU A 143 1.34 6.92 -2.99
N ASN A 144 2.04 7.66 -2.14
CA ASN A 144 2.58 7.12 -0.89
C ASN A 144 1.67 7.43 0.29
N TYR A 145 1.12 6.37 0.90
CA TYR A 145 0.31 6.39 2.13
C TYR A 145 1.02 5.73 3.32
N THR A 146 2.34 5.60 3.23
CA THR A 146 3.16 4.92 4.25
C THR A 146 3.47 5.80 5.46
#